data_bda37ce28adef82f3e8f0d644ddd0d55
#
_entry.id   bda37ce28adef82f3e8f0d644ddd0d55
#
_cell.length_a   1.000
_cell.length_b   1.000
_cell.length_c   1.000
_cell.angle_alpha   90.00
_cell.angle_beta   90.00
_cell.angle_gamma   90.00
#
_symmetry.space_group_name_H-M   'P 1'
#
loop_
_entity.id
_entity.type
_entity.pdbx_description
1 polymer ?
#
loop_
_entity_poly.entity_id
_entity_poly.type
_entity_poly.pdbx_seq_one_letter_code
_entity_poly.pdbx_strand_id
1 'polypeptide(L)'
;WKQAEKLLDKGKTEGALELLRKADPDGKEATTLRIAGKAMHMKATKSGSPTDYRKAASLLRDSVKLNPRDKQSNALYNQLLNEMQDKRISQTIFPRLVNDGTPTPAGLFAVVAALLLILAAIQFVQSSEGYEDGEAEMRVTWTDQNGVFHDEIITITLHRADAPVHVENFILHAEDANYNSVIFHRIISGFMIQGGDFVNQAGTGGDAAKWYGYCNGQEQDSSDACSQSSWTMPDEADNGLTHSPGSLAMAKTNAPHTGGSQFYIVPSDSTPSHLDGVHTVFGTVSDGLEHVDAISAVETGQNDKPVYDVTIVSVEITDDGIKDDTPWYQFW
;
A
#
# COMPACT_ATOMS: atom_id res chain seq x y z
N TRP A 1 10.67 51.83 31.98
CA TRP A 1 10.72 52.11 30.56
C TRP A 1 11.67 53.27 30.23
N LYS A 2 11.57 54.46 30.87
CA LYS A 2 12.49 55.61 30.63
C LYS A 2 13.98 55.27 30.75
N GLN A 3 14.37 54.38 31.68
CA GLN A 3 15.78 53.91 31.80
C GLN A 3 16.16 52.99 30.63
N ALA A 4 15.28 52.14 30.19
CA ALA A 4 15.51 51.27 29.00
C ALA A 4 15.66 52.10 27.72
N GLU A 5 14.85 53.12 27.53
CA GLU A 5 14.96 54.04 26.38
C GLU A 5 16.32 54.78 26.42
N LYS A 6 16.74 55.32 27.59
CA LYS A 6 18.08 55.95 27.72
C LYS A 6 19.25 55.02 27.40
N LEU A 7 19.08 53.69 27.64
CA LEU A 7 20.10 52.70 27.28
C LEU A 7 20.10 52.49 25.76
N LEU A 8 18.96 52.47 25.14
CA LEU A 8 18.86 52.37 23.68
C LEU A 8 19.49 53.58 22.98
N ASP A 9 19.25 54.80 23.47
CA ASP A 9 19.86 56.01 22.93
C ASP A 9 21.40 55.99 23.02
N LYS A 10 21.96 55.26 24.00
CA LYS A 10 23.38 54.97 24.15
C LYS A 10 23.85 53.72 23.39
N GLY A 11 22.98 53.10 22.58
CA GLY A 11 23.34 51.89 21.83
C GLY A 11 23.48 50.60 22.66
N LYS A 12 23.10 50.62 23.95
CA LYS A 12 23.19 49.48 24.87
C LYS A 12 21.93 48.61 24.81
N THR A 13 21.71 47.92 23.69
CA THR A 13 20.51 47.14 23.39
C THR A 13 20.27 45.98 24.37
N GLU A 14 21.30 45.23 24.72
CA GLU A 14 21.18 44.07 25.66
C GLU A 14 20.79 44.53 27.08
N GLY A 15 21.38 45.59 27.57
CA GLY A 15 21.04 46.16 28.87
C GLY A 15 19.62 46.71 28.95
N ALA A 16 19.13 47.26 27.84
CA ALA A 16 17.71 47.70 27.74
C ALA A 16 16.78 46.50 27.77
N LEU A 17 17.06 45.43 27.03
CA LEU A 17 16.26 44.21 27.00
C LEU A 17 16.24 43.52 28.38
N GLU A 18 17.34 43.50 29.08
CA GLU A 18 17.41 42.92 30.44
C GLU A 18 16.55 43.68 31.43
N LEU A 19 16.57 45.02 31.42
CA LEU A 19 15.72 45.86 32.26
C LEU A 19 14.24 45.66 31.96
N LEU A 20 13.86 45.53 30.67
CA LEU A 20 12.49 45.29 30.26
C LEU A 20 12.01 43.91 30.72
N ARG A 21 12.84 42.87 30.61
CA ARG A 21 12.52 41.52 31.06
C ARG A 21 12.33 41.43 32.59
N LYS A 22 13.08 42.25 33.39
CA LYS A 22 12.88 42.32 34.80
C LYS A 22 11.61 43.08 35.18
N ALA A 23 11.23 44.10 34.44
CA ALA A 23 10.07 44.95 34.72
C ALA A 23 8.75 44.33 34.25
N ASP A 24 8.76 43.57 33.17
CA ASP A 24 7.60 42.93 32.56
C ASP A 24 8.01 41.56 31.95
N PRO A 25 8.17 40.55 32.82
CA PRO A 25 8.63 39.24 32.43
C PRO A 25 7.73 38.56 31.39
N ASP A 26 6.44 38.79 31.47
CA ASP A 26 5.41 38.20 30.62
C ASP A 26 5.18 38.96 29.31
N GLY A 27 5.75 40.17 29.16
CA GLY A 27 5.58 40.98 27.97
C GLY A 27 4.12 41.44 27.75
N LYS A 28 3.39 41.77 28.79
CA LYS A 28 1.95 42.15 28.71
C LYS A 28 1.71 43.64 28.43
N GLU A 29 2.74 44.45 28.60
CA GLU A 29 2.65 45.89 28.41
C GLU A 29 3.05 46.33 27.01
N ALA A 30 2.17 47.07 26.31
CA ALA A 30 2.43 47.56 24.95
C ALA A 30 3.73 48.40 24.88
N THR A 31 4.02 49.20 25.93
CA THR A 31 5.22 50.01 26.00
C THR A 31 6.52 49.17 26.10
N THR A 32 6.45 48.07 26.86
CA THR A 32 7.54 47.11 26.98
C THR A 32 7.86 46.49 25.61
N LEU A 33 6.81 46.00 24.92
CA LEU A 33 6.95 45.39 23.59
C LEU A 33 7.46 46.38 22.54
N ARG A 34 7.02 47.64 22.59
CA ARG A 34 7.54 48.69 21.70
C ARG A 34 9.04 48.93 21.88
N ILE A 35 9.47 49.11 23.13
CA ILE A 35 10.89 49.38 23.44
C ILE A 35 11.76 48.15 23.13
N ALA A 36 11.27 46.95 23.46
CA ALA A 36 11.97 45.70 23.12
C ALA A 36 12.05 45.49 21.60
N GLY A 37 10.97 45.79 20.87
CA GLY A 37 10.94 45.77 19.40
C GLY A 37 11.98 46.73 18.78
N LYS A 38 12.06 47.96 19.31
CA LYS A 38 13.09 48.95 18.91
C LYS A 38 14.51 48.43 19.19
N ALA A 39 14.74 47.83 20.37
CA ALA A 39 16.02 47.25 20.72
C ALA A 39 16.43 46.13 19.76
N MET A 40 15.49 45.22 19.46
CA MET A 40 15.72 44.14 18.51
C MET A 40 15.95 44.63 17.08
N HIS A 41 15.22 45.69 16.65
CA HIS A 41 15.46 46.33 15.36
C HIS A 41 16.89 46.92 15.28
N MET A 42 17.34 47.64 16.30
CA MET A 42 18.71 48.16 16.35
C MET A 42 19.75 47.03 16.31
N LYS A 43 19.48 45.91 16.96
CA LYS A 43 20.34 44.70 16.90
C LYS A 43 20.34 44.11 15.49
N ALA A 44 19.17 43.95 14.88
CA ALA A 44 18.98 43.41 13.55
C ALA A 44 19.73 44.26 12.49
N THR A 45 19.65 45.59 12.59
CA THR A 45 20.36 46.50 11.68
C THR A 45 21.87 46.35 11.79
N LYS A 46 22.42 46.08 12.99
CA LYS A 46 23.86 45.82 13.18
C LYS A 46 24.30 44.45 12.72
N SER A 47 23.48 43.41 12.96
CA SER A 47 23.83 42.01 12.64
C SER A 47 23.50 41.61 11.22
N GLY A 48 22.57 42.31 10.56
CA GLY A 48 21.97 41.88 9.28
C GLY A 48 21.11 40.61 9.38
N SER A 49 20.88 40.12 10.59
CA SER A 49 20.20 38.83 10.82
C SER A 49 18.70 38.86 10.48
N PRO A 50 18.21 38.05 9.51
CA PRO A 50 16.77 37.96 9.22
C PRO A 50 15.93 37.49 10.42
N THR A 51 16.51 36.70 11.31
CA THR A 51 15.85 36.21 12.52
C THR A 51 15.60 37.34 13.51
N ASP A 52 16.60 38.25 13.69
CA ASP A 52 16.44 39.40 14.56
C ASP A 52 15.40 40.39 13.99
N TYR A 53 15.37 40.60 12.68
CA TYR A 53 14.34 41.39 12.01
C TYR A 53 12.93 40.83 12.25
N ARG A 54 12.73 39.52 12.10
CA ARG A 54 11.42 38.87 12.36
C ARG A 54 11.00 39.00 13.82
N LYS A 55 11.96 38.85 14.75
CA LYS A 55 11.69 39.02 16.17
C LYS A 55 11.30 40.44 16.52
N ALA A 56 11.98 41.45 15.96
CA ALA A 56 11.61 42.85 16.11
C ALA A 56 10.20 43.10 15.55
N ALA A 57 9.87 42.57 14.38
CA ALA A 57 8.57 42.71 13.75
C ALA A 57 7.44 42.07 14.59
N SER A 58 7.70 40.90 15.20
CA SER A 58 6.73 40.26 16.11
C SER A 58 6.43 41.15 17.32
N LEU A 59 7.50 41.63 17.99
CA LEU A 59 7.33 42.46 19.18
C LEU A 59 6.59 43.78 18.89
N LEU A 60 6.92 44.47 17.80
CA LEU A 60 6.23 45.70 17.39
C LEU A 60 4.79 45.45 16.97
N ARG A 61 4.52 44.35 16.24
CA ARG A 61 3.17 43.95 15.87
C ARG A 61 2.30 43.68 17.11
N ASP A 62 2.86 42.99 18.12
CA ASP A 62 2.13 42.66 19.33
C ASP A 62 1.93 43.91 20.20
N SER A 63 2.87 44.87 20.21
CA SER A 63 2.69 46.18 20.80
C SER A 63 1.52 46.98 20.14
N VAL A 64 1.46 46.99 18.81
CA VAL A 64 0.37 47.64 18.06
C VAL A 64 -0.97 46.92 18.34
N LYS A 65 -1.01 45.62 18.46
CA LYS A 65 -2.25 44.88 18.82
C LYS A 65 -2.76 45.27 20.21
N LEU A 66 -1.88 45.40 21.20
CA LEU A 66 -2.25 45.77 22.58
C LEU A 66 -2.68 47.24 22.69
N ASN A 67 -2.05 48.13 21.92
CA ASN A 67 -2.44 49.55 21.87
C ASN A 67 -2.43 50.09 20.41
N PRO A 68 -3.53 49.87 19.66
CA PRO A 68 -3.62 50.29 18.26
C PRO A 68 -3.53 51.81 18.04
N ARG A 69 -3.77 52.61 19.08
CA ARG A 69 -3.74 54.09 19.01
C ARG A 69 -2.35 54.68 19.29
N ASP A 70 -1.39 53.86 19.69
CA ASP A 70 0.00 54.32 19.93
C ASP A 70 0.69 54.65 18.58
N LYS A 71 0.81 55.93 18.30
CA LYS A 71 1.45 56.41 17.07
C LYS A 71 2.92 55.98 16.96
N GLN A 72 3.63 55.84 18.13
CA GLN A 72 5.04 55.47 18.13
C GLN A 72 5.23 53.99 17.75
N SER A 73 4.43 53.10 18.32
CA SER A 73 4.45 51.68 17.95
C SER A 73 4.14 51.48 16.47
N ASN A 74 3.09 52.13 15.98
CA ASN A 74 2.72 52.07 14.56
C ASN A 74 3.83 52.57 13.62
N ALA A 75 4.44 53.74 13.97
CA ALA A 75 5.52 54.31 13.16
C ALA A 75 6.76 53.36 13.11
N LEU A 76 7.17 52.85 14.26
CA LEU A 76 8.30 51.92 14.33
C LEU A 76 8.04 50.61 13.58
N TYR A 77 6.81 50.08 13.70
CA TYR A 77 6.44 48.86 12.99
C TYR A 77 6.46 49.05 11.46
N ASN A 78 5.84 50.14 10.97
CA ASN A 78 5.85 50.44 9.53
C ASN A 78 7.25 50.69 8.99
N GLN A 79 8.09 51.41 9.75
CA GLN A 79 9.49 51.66 9.38
C GLN A 79 10.25 50.32 9.24
N LEU A 80 10.11 49.42 10.21
CA LEU A 80 10.72 48.11 10.19
C LEU A 80 10.23 47.26 9.01
N LEU A 81 8.93 47.29 8.71
CA LEU A 81 8.38 46.54 7.58
C LEU A 81 8.92 47.01 6.24
N ASN A 82 9.05 48.31 6.05
CA ASN A 82 9.64 48.88 4.84
C ASN A 82 11.11 48.47 4.69
N GLU A 83 11.91 48.55 5.79
CA GLU A 83 13.31 48.09 5.77
C GLU A 83 13.41 46.59 5.48
N MET A 84 12.55 45.75 6.05
CA MET A 84 12.49 44.33 5.77
C MET A 84 12.15 44.02 4.31
N GLN A 85 11.25 44.83 3.71
CA GLN A 85 10.88 44.71 2.30
C GLN A 85 12.06 45.06 1.40
N ASP A 86 12.74 46.19 1.68
CA ASP A 86 13.93 46.64 0.92
C ASP A 86 15.04 45.59 0.96
N LYS A 87 15.20 44.93 2.13
CA LYS A 87 16.17 43.86 2.33
C LYS A 87 15.70 42.49 1.89
N ARG A 88 14.48 42.37 1.32
CA ARG A 88 13.83 41.11 0.92
C ARG A 88 13.70 40.08 2.06
N ILE A 89 13.50 40.56 3.29
CA ILE A 89 13.32 39.71 4.46
C ILE A 89 11.84 39.47 4.68
N SER A 90 11.38 38.23 4.51
CA SER A 90 9.98 37.85 4.81
C SER A 90 9.68 37.90 6.30
N GLN A 91 8.48 38.38 6.68
CA GLN A 91 8.01 38.40 8.07
C GLN A 91 7.79 37.00 8.66
N THR A 92 7.53 36.01 7.81
CA THR A 92 7.29 34.63 8.20
C THR A 92 8.33 33.71 7.59
N ILE A 93 8.70 32.65 8.32
CA ILE A 93 9.62 31.63 7.82
C ILE A 93 8.93 30.72 6.80
N PHE A 94 7.66 30.43 7.03
CA PHE A 94 6.84 29.60 6.14
C PHE A 94 5.95 30.47 5.24
N PRO A 95 5.77 30.12 3.98
CA PRO A 95 4.82 30.79 3.10
C PRO A 95 3.40 30.60 3.66
N ARG A 96 2.54 31.61 3.47
CA ARG A 96 1.12 31.48 3.85
C ARG A 96 0.47 30.43 2.97
N LEU A 97 -0.24 29.47 3.59
CA LEU A 97 -0.93 28.40 2.88
C LEU A 97 -2.27 28.88 2.29
N VAL A 98 -2.89 29.85 2.96
CA VAL A 98 -4.17 30.45 2.56
C VAL A 98 -4.05 31.98 2.63
N ASN A 99 -4.61 32.69 1.65
CA ASN A 99 -4.73 34.14 1.63
C ASN A 99 -6.18 34.52 1.33
N ASP A 100 -6.82 35.24 2.27
CA ASP A 100 -8.22 35.69 2.18
C ASP A 100 -9.21 34.58 1.73
N GLY A 101 -9.06 33.37 2.29
CA GLY A 101 -9.91 32.22 1.99
C GLY A 101 -9.52 31.44 0.73
N THR A 102 -8.57 31.94 -0.08
CA THR A 102 -8.07 31.24 -1.27
C THR A 102 -6.74 30.54 -0.98
N PRO A 103 -6.55 29.27 -1.41
CA PRO A 103 -5.28 28.58 -1.28
C PRO A 103 -4.19 29.31 -2.10
N THR A 104 -3.04 29.52 -1.49
CA THR A 104 -1.86 30.00 -2.22
C THR A 104 -1.23 28.82 -3.00
N PRO A 105 -0.32 29.08 -3.97
CA PRO A 105 0.44 28.01 -4.62
C PRO A 105 1.15 27.09 -3.60
N ALA A 106 1.68 27.65 -2.52
CA ALA A 106 2.28 26.88 -1.44
C ALA A 106 1.24 26.06 -0.66
N GLY A 107 0.03 26.59 -0.49
CA GLY A 107 -1.09 25.86 0.13
C GLY A 107 -1.55 24.70 -0.73
N LEU A 108 -1.69 24.87 -2.04
CA LEU A 108 -2.01 23.80 -2.98
C LEU A 108 -0.93 22.70 -2.95
N PHE A 109 0.34 23.09 -2.96
CA PHE A 109 1.43 22.13 -2.87
C PHE A 109 1.42 21.33 -1.55
N ALA A 110 1.12 21.99 -0.43
CA ALA A 110 0.98 21.33 0.86
C ALA A 110 -0.18 20.33 0.91
N VAL A 111 -1.32 20.65 0.28
CA VAL A 111 -2.46 19.72 0.18
C VAL A 111 -2.12 18.52 -0.68
N VAL A 112 -1.50 18.73 -1.86
CA VAL A 112 -1.07 17.62 -2.73
C VAL A 112 -0.05 16.74 -2.01
N ALA A 113 0.94 17.32 -1.33
CA ALA A 113 1.92 16.56 -0.57
C ALA A 113 1.28 15.75 0.57
N ALA A 114 0.31 16.32 1.28
CA ALA A 114 -0.45 15.61 2.31
C ALA A 114 -1.27 14.44 1.74
N LEU A 115 -1.93 14.63 0.59
CA LEU A 115 -2.65 13.54 -0.09
C LEU A 115 -1.72 12.42 -0.55
N LEU A 116 -0.54 12.74 -1.10
CA LEU A 116 0.45 11.75 -1.49
C LEU A 116 0.98 10.98 -0.27
N LEU A 117 1.20 11.65 0.87
CA LEU A 117 1.62 10.99 2.10
C LEU A 117 0.51 10.06 2.65
N ILE A 118 -0.75 10.47 2.56
CA ILE A 118 -1.89 9.62 2.96
C ILE A 118 -1.97 8.40 2.04
N LEU A 119 -1.85 8.57 0.72
CA LEU A 119 -1.84 7.46 -0.23
C LEU A 119 -0.66 6.51 0.01
N ALA A 120 0.53 7.05 0.26
CA ALA A 120 1.70 6.24 0.61
C ALA A 120 1.52 5.50 1.94
N ALA A 121 0.88 6.12 2.94
CA ALA A 121 0.56 5.47 4.20
C ALA A 121 -0.50 4.35 4.02
N ILE A 122 -1.51 4.57 3.18
CA ILE A 122 -2.50 3.53 2.83
C ILE A 122 -1.81 2.36 2.12
N GLN A 123 -0.96 2.63 1.12
CA GLN A 123 -0.18 1.59 0.46
C GLN A 123 0.74 0.84 1.43
N PHE A 124 1.42 1.56 2.33
CA PHE A 124 2.28 0.95 3.35
C PHE A 124 1.50 0.05 4.31
N VAL A 125 0.30 0.48 4.75
CA VAL A 125 -0.58 -0.35 5.60
C VAL A 125 -1.09 -1.57 4.84
N GLN A 126 -1.48 -1.43 3.57
CA GLN A 126 -1.91 -2.55 2.74
C GLN A 126 -0.76 -3.54 2.44
N SER A 127 0.47 -3.05 2.26
CA SER A 127 1.65 -3.92 2.08
C SER A 127 2.18 -4.53 3.38
N SER A 128 1.69 -4.11 4.54
CA SER A 128 2.04 -4.65 5.86
C SER A 128 1.00 -5.63 6.41
N GLU A 129 -0.07 -5.94 5.68
CA GLU A 129 -0.87 -7.11 5.99
C GLU A 129 0.04 -8.33 5.86
N GLY A 130 0.10 -9.12 6.92
CA GLY A 130 1.09 -10.13 7.22
C GLY A 130 1.19 -11.32 6.26
N TYR A 131 1.17 -11.07 4.96
CA TYR A 131 1.32 -12.08 3.92
C TYR A 131 2.67 -11.99 3.22
N GLU A 132 3.22 -13.14 2.90
CA GLU A 132 4.37 -13.36 2.05
C GLU A 132 4.06 -14.50 1.08
N ASP A 133 4.97 -14.85 0.20
CA ASP A 133 4.77 -15.99 -0.68
C ASP A 133 4.78 -17.28 0.14
N GLY A 134 3.78 -18.12 -0.08
CA GLY A 134 3.70 -19.46 0.47
C GLY A 134 4.27 -20.51 -0.49
N GLU A 135 4.22 -21.77 -0.09
CA GLU A 135 4.70 -22.90 -0.90
C GLU A 135 3.80 -24.12 -0.77
N ALA A 136 3.59 -24.82 -1.88
CA ALA A 136 2.87 -26.07 -1.93
C ALA A 136 3.63 -27.11 -2.78
N GLU A 137 3.61 -28.36 -2.33
CA GLU A 137 4.08 -29.53 -3.11
C GLU A 137 2.88 -30.31 -3.65
N MET A 138 2.80 -30.40 -4.97
CA MET A 138 1.76 -31.18 -5.68
C MET A 138 2.40 -32.46 -6.24
N ARG A 139 2.05 -33.62 -5.66
CA ARG A 139 2.46 -34.92 -6.20
C ARG A 139 1.52 -35.35 -7.29
N VAL A 140 2.06 -35.65 -8.48
CA VAL A 140 1.30 -36.01 -9.69
C VAL A 140 1.80 -37.31 -10.27
N THR A 141 0.87 -38.15 -10.72
CA THR A 141 1.19 -39.39 -11.47
C THR A 141 0.58 -39.35 -12.86
N TRP A 142 1.33 -39.86 -13.84
CA TRP A 142 0.84 -40.00 -15.23
C TRP A 142 1.59 -41.10 -15.97
N THR A 143 1.01 -41.50 -17.10
CA THR A 143 1.70 -42.37 -18.05
C THR A 143 1.97 -41.59 -19.32
N ASP A 144 3.24 -41.53 -19.76
CA ASP A 144 3.64 -40.80 -20.95
C ASP A 144 3.24 -41.54 -22.26
N GLN A 145 3.51 -40.92 -23.41
CA GLN A 145 3.22 -41.49 -24.75
C GLN A 145 3.99 -42.79 -25.06
N ASN A 146 5.06 -43.08 -24.32
CA ASN A 146 5.87 -44.30 -24.45
C ASN A 146 5.39 -45.42 -23.50
N GLY A 147 4.34 -45.15 -22.71
CA GLY A 147 3.81 -46.06 -21.71
C GLY A 147 4.64 -46.15 -20.41
N VAL A 148 5.48 -45.14 -20.15
CA VAL A 148 6.27 -45.06 -18.93
C VAL A 148 5.43 -44.33 -17.87
N PHE A 149 5.33 -44.97 -16.70
CA PHE A 149 4.68 -44.40 -15.53
C PHE A 149 5.62 -43.46 -14.78
N HIS A 150 5.11 -42.26 -14.42
CA HIS A 150 5.81 -41.24 -13.68
C HIS A 150 5.09 -40.98 -12.38
N ASP A 151 5.83 -40.59 -11.33
CA ASP A 151 5.33 -40.21 -10.00
C ASP A 151 6.30 -39.14 -9.47
N GLU A 152 5.91 -37.89 -9.61
CA GLU A 152 6.79 -36.74 -9.45
C GLU A 152 6.12 -35.63 -8.63
N ILE A 153 6.92 -34.68 -8.13
CA ILE A 153 6.47 -33.52 -7.37
C ILE A 153 6.65 -32.26 -8.22
N ILE A 154 5.63 -31.41 -8.20
CA ILE A 154 5.66 -30.05 -8.72
C ILE A 154 5.61 -29.13 -7.51
N THR A 155 6.65 -28.31 -7.31
CA THR A 155 6.69 -27.30 -6.24
C THR A 155 6.17 -25.97 -6.77
N ILE A 156 5.30 -25.32 -6.01
CA ILE A 156 4.57 -24.13 -6.42
C ILE A 156 4.73 -23.05 -5.37
N THR A 157 5.26 -21.89 -5.77
CA THR A 157 5.18 -20.68 -4.96
C THR A 157 3.77 -20.12 -5.05
N LEU A 158 3.15 -19.86 -3.90
CA LEU A 158 1.81 -19.27 -3.79
C LEU A 158 1.92 -17.77 -3.48
N HIS A 159 1.46 -16.91 -4.39
CA HIS A 159 1.57 -15.45 -4.27
C HIS A 159 0.47 -14.87 -3.36
N ARG A 160 0.55 -15.16 -2.06
CA ARG A 160 -0.49 -14.79 -1.09
C ARG A 160 -0.62 -13.29 -0.88
N ALA A 161 0.46 -12.54 -1.03
CA ALA A 161 0.42 -11.07 -0.94
C ALA A 161 -0.36 -10.44 -2.12
N ASP A 162 -0.33 -11.08 -3.29
CA ASP A 162 -0.94 -10.54 -4.52
C ASP A 162 -2.35 -11.09 -4.78
N ALA A 163 -2.65 -12.31 -4.30
CA ALA A 163 -3.94 -12.97 -4.48
C ALA A 163 -4.39 -13.72 -3.19
N PRO A 164 -4.61 -13.00 -2.07
CA PRO A 164 -4.85 -13.61 -0.77
C PRO A 164 -6.09 -14.50 -0.72
N VAL A 165 -7.16 -14.17 -1.43
CA VAL A 165 -8.40 -14.96 -1.45
C VAL A 165 -8.20 -16.27 -2.22
N HIS A 166 -7.55 -16.21 -3.39
CA HIS A 166 -7.29 -17.39 -4.23
C HIS A 166 -6.30 -18.33 -3.57
N VAL A 167 -5.24 -17.82 -2.97
CA VAL A 167 -4.27 -18.64 -2.23
C VAL A 167 -4.91 -19.27 -1.01
N GLU A 168 -5.67 -18.52 -0.21
CA GLU A 168 -6.39 -19.09 0.93
C GLU A 168 -7.36 -20.20 0.50
N ASN A 169 -8.14 -19.99 -0.55
CA ASN A 169 -9.06 -20.99 -1.08
C ASN A 169 -8.33 -22.26 -1.54
N PHE A 170 -7.18 -22.11 -2.23
CA PHE A 170 -6.37 -23.23 -2.66
C PHE A 170 -5.81 -24.02 -1.46
N ILE A 171 -5.29 -23.32 -0.44
CA ILE A 171 -4.78 -23.91 0.80
C ILE A 171 -5.90 -24.70 1.51
N LEU A 172 -7.08 -24.10 1.72
CA LEU A 172 -8.19 -24.77 2.39
C LEU A 172 -8.63 -26.04 1.65
N HIS A 173 -8.68 -26.03 0.31
CA HIS A 173 -8.97 -27.26 -0.46
C HIS A 173 -7.87 -28.30 -0.33
N ALA A 174 -6.60 -27.89 -0.26
CA ALA A 174 -5.48 -28.82 -0.05
C ALA A 174 -5.53 -29.46 1.35
N GLU A 175 -5.75 -28.65 2.40
CA GLU A 175 -5.88 -29.09 3.79
C GLU A 175 -7.08 -30.04 4.00
N ASP A 176 -8.20 -29.76 3.34
CA ASP A 176 -9.39 -30.63 3.33
C ASP A 176 -9.22 -31.88 2.44
N ALA A 177 -8.04 -32.05 1.82
CA ALA A 177 -7.70 -33.14 0.91
C ALA A 177 -8.64 -33.23 -0.33
N ASN A 178 -9.31 -32.12 -0.69
CA ASN A 178 -10.21 -32.08 -1.84
C ASN A 178 -9.48 -32.25 -3.18
N TYR A 179 -8.19 -31.98 -3.24
CA TYR A 179 -7.37 -32.22 -4.45
C TYR A 179 -6.82 -33.64 -4.54
N ASN A 180 -6.95 -34.46 -3.48
CA ASN A 180 -6.40 -35.80 -3.47
C ASN A 180 -7.17 -36.73 -4.41
N SER A 181 -6.43 -37.42 -5.28
CA SER A 181 -6.96 -38.33 -6.29
C SER A 181 -7.84 -37.64 -7.36
N VAL A 182 -7.67 -36.33 -7.56
CA VAL A 182 -8.34 -35.56 -8.60
C VAL A 182 -7.50 -35.58 -9.87
N ILE A 183 -8.14 -35.64 -11.04
CA ILE A 183 -7.43 -35.65 -12.32
C ILE A 183 -7.29 -34.26 -12.95
N PHE A 184 -6.27 -34.10 -13.78
CA PHE A 184 -6.26 -33.06 -14.79
C PHE A 184 -7.23 -33.49 -15.90
N HIS A 185 -8.45 -32.99 -15.83
CA HIS A 185 -9.55 -33.40 -16.70
C HIS A 185 -9.53 -32.79 -18.10
N ARG A 186 -8.67 -31.76 -18.31
CA ARG A 186 -8.51 -31.09 -19.61
C ARG A 186 -7.04 -30.64 -19.79
N ILE A 187 -6.42 -31.10 -20.87
CA ILE A 187 -5.03 -30.77 -21.22
C ILE A 187 -4.99 -30.32 -22.68
N ILE A 188 -4.46 -29.11 -22.91
CA ILE A 188 -4.23 -28.58 -24.26
C ILE A 188 -2.75 -28.27 -24.38
N SER A 189 -2.05 -29.02 -25.22
CA SER A 189 -0.63 -28.82 -25.49
C SER A 189 -0.36 -27.42 -26.01
N GLY A 190 0.68 -26.77 -25.48
CA GLY A 190 1.03 -25.39 -25.82
C GLY A 190 0.04 -24.35 -25.28
N PHE A 191 -0.84 -24.73 -24.33
CA PHE A 191 -1.76 -23.79 -23.68
C PHE A 191 -1.79 -23.96 -22.17
N MET A 192 -2.40 -25.04 -21.65
CA MET A 192 -2.54 -25.25 -20.20
C MET A 192 -2.90 -26.69 -19.85
N ILE A 193 -2.67 -27.06 -18.58
CA ILE A 193 -3.20 -28.29 -17.95
C ILE A 193 -4.19 -27.87 -16.86
N GLN A 194 -5.45 -28.30 -16.94
CA GLN A 194 -6.53 -27.88 -16.04
C GLN A 194 -7.02 -29.05 -15.17
N GLY A 195 -7.07 -28.79 -13.86
CA GLY A 195 -7.52 -29.73 -12.83
C GLY A 195 -8.35 -29.06 -11.73
N GLY A 196 -8.44 -29.72 -10.56
CA GLY A 196 -9.05 -29.17 -9.36
C GLY A 196 -10.58 -29.31 -9.29
N ASP A 197 -11.23 -30.03 -10.22
CA ASP A 197 -12.64 -30.40 -10.08
C ASP A 197 -12.78 -31.65 -9.21
N PHE A 198 -12.89 -31.48 -7.91
CA PHE A 198 -12.99 -32.55 -6.94
C PHE A 198 -14.40 -33.19 -6.85
N VAL A 199 -15.40 -32.56 -7.46
CA VAL A 199 -16.79 -33.00 -7.37
C VAL A 199 -17.10 -34.08 -8.40
N ASN A 200 -16.83 -33.84 -9.70
CA ASN A 200 -17.16 -34.76 -10.76
C ASN A 200 -16.04 -35.01 -11.77
N GLN A 201 -14.90 -34.34 -11.61
CA GLN A 201 -13.68 -34.51 -12.41
C GLN A 201 -13.88 -34.36 -13.93
N ALA A 202 -14.84 -33.53 -14.31
CA ALA A 202 -15.24 -33.29 -15.70
C ALA A 202 -15.20 -31.80 -16.10
N GLY A 203 -14.70 -30.94 -15.21
CA GLY A 203 -14.59 -29.50 -15.43
C GLY A 203 -15.89 -28.72 -15.22
N THR A 204 -16.91 -29.35 -14.62
CA THR A 204 -18.22 -28.74 -14.39
C THR A 204 -18.59 -28.58 -12.92
N GLY A 205 -17.71 -29.02 -12.00
CA GLY A 205 -17.88 -28.95 -10.56
C GLY A 205 -16.79 -28.12 -9.88
N GLY A 206 -16.80 -28.15 -8.55
CA GLY A 206 -15.83 -27.44 -7.71
C GLY A 206 -16.34 -26.07 -7.29
N ASP A 207 -16.57 -25.94 -5.99
CA ASP A 207 -17.01 -24.73 -5.30
C ASP A 207 -15.84 -24.10 -4.53
N ALA A 208 -16.04 -22.88 -4.01
CA ALA A 208 -15.09 -22.25 -3.11
C ALA A 208 -15.08 -22.94 -1.73
N ALA A 209 -13.92 -23.08 -1.11
CA ALA A 209 -13.74 -23.80 0.14
C ALA A 209 -14.54 -23.22 1.31
N LYS A 210 -14.76 -21.93 1.29
CA LYS A 210 -15.61 -21.22 2.26
C LYS A 210 -16.44 -20.14 1.60
N TRP A 211 -17.30 -19.49 2.35
CA TRP A 211 -18.09 -18.36 1.90
C TRP A 211 -17.23 -17.11 1.73
N TYR A 212 -17.13 -16.60 0.48
CA TYR A 212 -16.43 -15.37 0.09
C TYR A 212 -17.38 -14.27 -0.40
N GLY A 213 -18.69 -14.39 -0.14
CA GLY A 213 -19.68 -13.38 -0.51
C GLY A 213 -20.32 -13.58 -1.88
N TYR A 214 -20.08 -14.68 -2.59
CA TYR A 214 -20.56 -14.89 -3.95
C TYR A 214 -21.28 -16.23 -4.15
N CYS A 215 -22.40 -16.19 -4.88
CA CYS A 215 -23.12 -17.36 -5.41
C CYS A 215 -23.10 -17.32 -6.93
N ASN A 216 -22.48 -18.28 -7.59
CA ASN A 216 -22.40 -18.34 -9.06
C ASN A 216 -22.00 -16.98 -9.69
N GLY A 217 -21.04 -16.29 -9.10
CA GLY A 217 -20.54 -14.98 -9.55
C GLY A 217 -21.39 -13.79 -9.17
N GLN A 218 -22.47 -13.97 -8.39
CA GLN A 218 -23.30 -12.88 -7.90
C GLN A 218 -23.05 -12.63 -6.43
N GLU A 219 -22.74 -11.37 -6.07
CA GLU A 219 -22.55 -10.96 -4.69
C GLU A 219 -23.83 -11.16 -3.86
N GLN A 220 -23.68 -11.68 -2.65
CA GLN A 220 -24.78 -11.98 -1.73
C GLN A 220 -24.36 -11.60 -0.29
N ASP A 221 -25.33 -11.13 0.49
CA ASP A 221 -25.11 -10.68 1.87
C ASP A 221 -24.92 -11.85 2.86
N SER A 222 -25.33 -13.07 2.52
CA SER A 222 -25.33 -14.23 3.41
C SER A 222 -25.03 -15.53 2.67
N SER A 223 -24.32 -16.43 3.34
CA SER A 223 -24.07 -17.79 2.86
C SER A 223 -25.34 -18.63 2.68
N ASP A 224 -26.45 -18.24 3.33
CA ASP A 224 -27.74 -18.94 3.20
C ASP A 224 -28.45 -18.63 1.86
N ALA A 225 -27.92 -17.68 1.06
CA ALA A 225 -28.50 -17.31 -0.22
C ALA A 225 -28.44 -18.45 -1.27
N CYS A 226 -27.47 -19.35 -1.15
CA CYS A 226 -27.33 -20.52 -2.03
C CYS A 226 -26.65 -21.70 -1.32
N SER A 227 -26.69 -22.88 -1.97
CA SER A 227 -25.96 -24.05 -1.47
C SER A 227 -24.44 -23.83 -1.63
N GLN A 228 -23.65 -24.50 -0.78
CA GLN A 228 -22.19 -24.47 -0.85
C GLN A 228 -21.66 -24.83 -2.25
N SER A 229 -22.28 -25.79 -2.92
CA SER A 229 -21.91 -26.17 -4.30
C SER A 229 -22.03 -25.04 -5.34
N SER A 230 -22.57 -23.89 -4.95
CA SER A 230 -22.69 -22.67 -5.76
C SER A 230 -21.80 -21.53 -5.24
N TRP A 231 -21.02 -21.77 -4.19
CA TRP A 231 -20.12 -20.74 -3.67
C TRP A 231 -18.97 -20.50 -4.63
N THR A 232 -18.73 -19.23 -4.88
CA THR A 232 -17.64 -18.74 -5.72
C THR A 232 -16.89 -17.62 -4.98
N MET A 233 -15.80 -17.13 -5.57
CA MET A 233 -14.97 -16.10 -4.95
C MET A 233 -14.81 -14.86 -5.84
N PRO A 234 -14.48 -13.68 -5.27
CA PRO A 234 -14.16 -12.50 -6.05
C PRO A 234 -12.90 -12.72 -6.88
N ASP A 235 -12.85 -12.15 -8.09
CA ASP A 235 -11.64 -12.14 -8.91
C ASP A 235 -10.57 -11.22 -8.28
N GLU A 236 -9.29 -11.62 -8.34
CA GLU A 236 -8.11 -10.84 -7.97
C GLU A 236 -7.18 -10.67 -9.19
N ALA A 237 -7.75 -10.59 -10.40
CA ALA A 237 -6.99 -10.60 -11.65
C ALA A 237 -6.21 -9.30 -11.93
N ASP A 238 -6.53 -8.19 -11.25
CA ASP A 238 -5.83 -6.90 -11.34
C ASP A 238 -4.63 -6.79 -10.37
N ASN A 239 -4.02 -7.93 -10.01
CA ASN A 239 -2.93 -8.03 -9.04
C ASN A 239 -1.53 -7.77 -9.64
N GLY A 240 -1.46 -7.46 -10.93
CA GLY A 240 -0.19 -7.19 -11.63
C GLY A 240 0.55 -8.44 -12.12
N LEU A 241 0.09 -9.66 -11.78
CA LEU A 241 0.63 -10.90 -12.28
C LEU A 241 0.09 -11.22 -13.68
N THR A 242 0.92 -11.87 -14.49
CA THR A 242 0.58 -12.23 -15.87
C THR A 242 0.80 -13.72 -16.12
N HIS A 243 0.11 -14.26 -17.14
CA HIS A 243 0.29 -15.65 -17.56
C HIS A 243 1.63 -15.84 -18.26
N SER A 244 2.57 -16.39 -17.54
CA SER A 244 3.90 -16.79 -18.02
C SER A 244 4.10 -18.30 -17.83
N PRO A 245 5.15 -18.90 -18.40
CA PRO A 245 5.50 -20.29 -18.12
C PRO A 245 5.54 -20.58 -16.62
N GLY A 246 4.85 -21.64 -16.20
CA GLY A 246 4.73 -22.06 -14.82
C GLY A 246 3.60 -21.37 -14.02
N SER A 247 2.89 -20.38 -14.56
CA SER A 247 1.81 -19.72 -13.83
C SER A 247 0.71 -20.70 -13.44
N LEU A 248 0.32 -20.65 -12.15
CA LEU A 248 -0.88 -21.28 -11.59
C LEU A 248 -1.99 -20.23 -11.55
N ALA A 249 -3.11 -20.50 -12.24
CA ALA A 249 -4.20 -19.54 -12.37
C ALA A 249 -5.57 -20.17 -12.17
N MET A 250 -6.54 -19.35 -11.73
CA MET A 250 -7.91 -19.77 -11.45
C MET A 250 -8.70 -20.03 -12.73
N ALA A 251 -9.20 -21.25 -12.86
CA ALA A 251 -10.17 -21.59 -13.91
C ALA A 251 -11.57 -21.10 -13.50
N LYS A 252 -12.23 -20.40 -14.41
CA LYS A 252 -13.59 -19.87 -14.22
C LYS A 252 -14.34 -19.74 -15.53
N THR A 253 -15.63 -19.45 -15.46
CA THR A 253 -16.42 -19.12 -16.64
C THR A 253 -16.05 -17.73 -17.18
N ASN A 254 -16.64 -17.33 -18.32
CA ASN A 254 -16.46 -15.96 -18.84
C ASN A 254 -17.06 -14.87 -17.94
N ALA A 255 -17.96 -15.24 -17.01
CA ALA A 255 -18.52 -14.30 -16.06
C ALA A 255 -17.50 -13.99 -14.94
N PRO A 256 -17.48 -12.76 -14.40
CA PRO A 256 -16.63 -12.43 -13.26
C PRO A 256 -17.06 -13.19 -12.01
N HIS A 257 -16.13 -13.36 -11.06
CA HIS A 257 -16.37 -13.92 -9.73
C HIS A 257 -16.96 -15.33 -9.72
N THR A 258 -16.63 -16.14 -10.75
CA THR A 258 -17.11 -17.53 -10.88
C THR A 258 -16.02 -18.57 -10.58
N GLY A 259 -14.89 -18.16 -10.02
CA GLY A 259 -13.85 -19.06 -9.54
C GLY A 259 -14.34 -19.92 -8.37
N GLY A 260 -13.94 -21.18 -8.35
CA GLY A 260 -14.21 -22.15 -7.28
C GLY A 260 -12.93 -22.89 -6.90
N SER A 261 -12.88 -24.22 -7.10
CA SER A 261 -11.69 -25.02 -6.81
C SER A 261 -10.79 -25.28 -8.01
N GLN A 262 -11.29 -25.09 -9.23
CA GLN A 262 -10.54 -25.46 -10.44
C GLN A 262 -9.43 -24.46 -10.75
N PHE A 263 -8.30 -25.00 -11.16
CA PHE A 263 -7.12 -24.23 -11.57
C PHE A 263 -6.49 -24.80 -12.84
N TYR A 264 -5.57 -24.05 -13.42
CA TYR A 264 -4.71 -24.54 -14.49
C TYR A 264 -3.28 -24.06 -14.31
N ILE A 265 -2.35 -24.84 -14.86
CA ILE A 265 -0.92 -24.51 -14.89
C ILE A 265 -0.51 -24.31 -16.35
N VAL A 266 0.29 -23.28 -16.62
CA VAL A 266 0.79 -22.91 -17.94
C VAL A 266 2.10 -23.63 -18.21
N PRO A 267 2.25 -24.45 -19.28
CA PRO A 267 3.50 -25.10 -19.62
C PRO A 267 4.54 -24.10 -20.16
N SER A 268 5.80 -24.55 -20.28
CA SER A 268 6.95 -23.70 -20.62
C SER A 268 6.87 -23.08 -22.03
N ASP A 269 6.15 -23.69 -22.94
CA ASP A 269 5.97 -23.27 -24.34
C ASP A 269 4.73 -22.38 -24.56
N SER A 270 4.07 -21.92 -23.49
CA SER A 270 2.83 -21.14 -23.54
C SER A 270 2.96 -19.79 -22.83
N THR A 271 2.28 -18.78 -23.38
CA THR A 271 2.12 -17.44 -22.77
C THR A 271 0.73 -16.88 -23.15
N PRO A 272 -0.34 -17.35 -22.51
CA PRO A 272 -1.72 -16.98 -22.87
C PRO A 272 -2.10 -15.59 -22.39
N SER A 273 -1.44 -14.55 -22.86
CA SER A 273 -1.60 -13.15 -22.43
C SER A 273 -3.01 -12.59 -22.63
N HIS A 274 -3.87 -13.24 -23.42
CA HIS A 274 -5.27 -12.87 -23.58
C HIS A 274 -6.11 -13.15 -22.30
N LEU A 275 -5.56 -13.88 -21.33
CA LEU A 275 -6.17 -14.17 -20.04
C LEU A 275 -5.72 -13.20 -18.95
N ASP A 276 -4.71 -12.34 -19.20
CA ASP A 276 -4.21 -11.36 -18.23
C ASP A 276 -5.32 -10.37 -17.85
N GLY A 277 -5.45 -10.09 -16.55
CA GLY A 277 -6.52 -9.24 -16.03
C GLY A 277 -7.94 -9.86 -16.09
N VAL A 278 -8.08 -11.12 -16.52
CA VAL A 278 -9.36 -11.84 -16.61
C VAL A 278 -9.38 -13.04 -15.66
N HIS A 279 -8.34 -13.84 -15.68
CA HIS A 279 -8.14 -14.98 -14.78
C HIS A 279 -7.06 -14.63 -13.77
N THR A 280 -7.33 -14.87 -12.49
CA THR A 280 -6.35 -14.57 -11.42
C THR A 280 -5.20 -15.54 -11.47
N VAL A 281 -4.00 -15.05 -11.69
CA VAL A 281 -2.76 -15.77 -11.41
C VAL A 281 -2.50 -15.65 -9.91
N PHE A 282 -2.29 -16.78 -9.21
CA PHE A 282 -2.09 -16.79 -7.77
C PHE A 282 -0.91 -17.64 -7.30
N GLY A 283 -0.15 -18.23 -8.23
CA GLY A 283 1.06 -18.97 -7.94
C GLY A 283 1.92 -19.18 -9.19
N THR A 284 3.11 -19.71 -8.98
CA THR A 284 4.07 -20.07 -10.03
C THR A 284 4.82 -21.32 -9.65
N VAL A 285 4.98 -22.25 -10.60
CA VAL A 285 5.83 -23.43 -10.44
C VAL A 285 7.28 -22.98 -10.24
N SER A 286 7.83 -23.29 -9.07
CA SER A 286 9.21 -22.98 -8.69
C SER A 286 10.17 -24.12 -8.97
N ASP A 287 9.68 -25.38 -8.97
CA ASP A 287 10.45 -26.58 -9.36
C ASP A 287 9.51 -27.61 -10.02
N GLY A 288 10.02 -28.41 -10.96
CA GLY A 288 9.23 -29.42 -11.65
C GLY A 288 8.41 -28.89 -12.84
N LEU A 289 8.78 -27.77 -13.47
CA LEU A 289 8.11 -27.27 -14.67
C LEU A 289 8.23 -28.25 -15.85
N GLU A 290 9.31 -29.02 -15.92
CA GLU A 290 9.48 -30.09 -16.90
C GLU A 290 8.43 -31.21 -16.76
N HIS A 291 7.88 -31.43 -15.56
CA HIS A 291 6.78 -32.39 -15.35
C HIS A 291 5.47 -31.81 -15.89
N VAL A 292 5.23 -30.50 -15.73
CA VAL A 292 4.09 -29.80 -16.36
C VAL A 292 4.17 -29.91 -17.89
N ASP A 293 5.37 -29.76 -18.46
CA ASP A 293 5.61 -29.92 -19.92
C ASP A 293 5.35 -31.34 -20.38
N ALA A 294 5.85 -32.32 -19.63
CA ALA A 294 5.62 -33.75 -19.92
C ALA A 294 4.13 -34.11 -19.86
N ILE A 295 3.41 -33.60 -18.89
CA ILE A 295 1.95 -33.75 -18.75
C ILE A 295 1.24 -33.04 -19.90
N SER A 296 1.65 -31.82 -20.28
CA SER A 296 1.08 -31.09 -21.42
C SER A 296 1.21 -31.82 -22.75
N ALA A 297 2.16 -32.74 -22.86
CA ALA A 297 2.43 -33.52 -24.06
C ALA A 297 1.72 -34.88 -24.10
N VAL A 298 0.93 -35.30 -23.08
CA VAL A 298 0.22 -36.58 -23.10
C VAL A 298 -0.83 -36.64 -24.20
N GLU A 299 -1.16 -37.84 -24.66
CA GLU A 299 -2.22 -38.03 -25.64
C GLU A 299 -3.59 -37.65 -25.07
N THR A 300 -4.34 -36.83 -25.77
CA THR A 300 -5.68 -36.38 -25.39
C THR A 300 -6.72 -36.86 -26.39
N GLY A 301 -7.90 -37.16 -25.88
CA GLY A 301 -9.05 -37.58 -26.66
C GLY A 301 -10.09 -36.51 -26.83
N GLN A 302 -11.36 -36.90 -26.79
CA GLN A 302 -12.49 -35.98 -26.94
C GLN A 302 -12.53 -34.98 -25.76
N ASN A 303 -12.82 -33.71 -26.04
CA ASN A 303 -12.87 -32.57 -25.08
C ASN A 303 -11.52 -32.33 -24.37
N ASP A 304 -10.40 -32.59 -25.05
CA ASP A 304 -9.04 -32.38 -24.53
C ASP A 304 -8.76 -33.22 -23.25
N LYS A 305 -9.54 -34.29 -22.99
CA LYS A 305 -9.33 -35.17 -21.85
C LYS A 305 -8.15 -36.09 -22.12
N PRO A 306 -7.21 -36.28 -21.18
CA PRO A 306 -6.13 -37.27 -21.30
C PRO A 306 -6.67 -38.68 -21.57
N VAL A 307 -6.03 -39.45 -22.47
CA VAL A 307 -6.39 -40.85 -22.74
C VAL A 307 -6.16 -41.74 -21.52
N TYR A 308 -5.06 -41.50 -20.79
CA TYR A 308 -4.76 -42.06 -19.49
C TYR A 308 -4.85 -40.96 -18.45
N ASP A 309 -5.52 -41.25 -17.32
CA ASP A 309 -5.70 -40.25 -16.29
C ASP A 309 -4.35 -39.72 -15.77
N VAL A 310 -4.24 -38.40 -15.71
CA VAL A 310 -3.16 -37.69 -15.02
C VAL A 310 -3.69 -37.29 -13.66
N THR A 311 -3.15 -37.86 -12.59
CA THR A 311 -3.78 -37.79 -11.26
C THR A 311 -2.94 -36.94 -10.30
N ILE A 312 -3.57 -35.97 -9.67
CA ILE A 312 -3.03 -35.26 -8.50
C ILE A 312 -3.20 -36.23 -7.30
N VAL A 313 -2.12 -36.79 -6.83
CA VAL A 313 -2.13 -37.73 -5.71
C VAL A 313 -2.42 -37.00 -4.41
N SER A 314 -1.74 -35.88 -4.19
CA SER A 314 -1.91 -35.01 -3.03
C SER A 314 -1.38 -33.61 -3.33
N VAL A 315 -1.88 -32.64 -2.56
CA VAL A 315 -1.29 -31.30 -2.45
C VAL A 315 -0.97 -31.08 -0.98
N GLU A 316 0.28 -30.80 -0.66
CA GLU A 316 0.76 -30.51 0.68
C GLU A 316 1.20 -29.05 0.75
N ILE A 317 0.70 -28.31 1.73
CA ILE A 317 1.09 -26.91 1.97
C ILE A 317 2.30 -26.94 2.90
N THR A 318 3.46 -26.54 2.39
CA THR A 318 4.72 -26.47 3.15
C THR A 318 4.93 -25.13 3.81
N ASP A 319 4.34 -24.06 3.23
CA ASP A 319 4.29 -22.72 3.78
C ASP A 319 2.97 -22.06 3.36
N ASP A 320 2.20 -21.55 4.32
CA ASP A 320 0.90 -20.93 4.04
C ASP A 320 1.01 -19.44 3.66
N GLY A 321 2.20 -18.83 3.70
CA GLY A 321 2.45 -17.44 3.39
C GLY A 321 1.89 -16.46 4.41
N ILE A 322 1.56 -16.91 5.63
CA ILE A 322 1.21 -16.02 6.74
C ILE A 322 2.49 -15.69 7.51
N LYS A 323 2.83 -14.39 7.54
CA LYS A 323 3.96 -13.95 8.36
C LYS A 323 3.69 -14.27 9.83
N ASP A 324 4.60 -15.00 10.45
CA ASP A 324 4.59 -15.21 11.89
C ASP A 324 5.08 -13.93 12.58
N ASP A 325 4.16 -13.03 12.86
CA ASP A 325 4.44 -11.78 13.58
C ASP A 325 4.75 -11.98 15.08
N THR A 326 5.00 -13.23 15.51
CA THR A 326 5.40 -13.51 16.90
C THR A 326 6.76 -12.85 17.13
N PRO A 327 6.85 -11.81 18.00
CA PRO A 327 8.12 -11.13 18.22
C PRO A 327 9.17 -12.14 18.72
N TRP A 328 10.33 -12.18 18.08
CA TRP A 328 11.44 -13.12 18.38
C TRP A 328 11.78 -13.27 19.87
N TYR A 329 11.44 -12.28 20.71
CA TYR A 329 11.64 -12.30 22.15
C TYR A 329 10.58 -13.09 22.94
N GLN A 330 9.51 -13.61 22.30
CA GLN A 330 8.54 -14.49 22.94
C GLN A 330 8.94 -15.98 22.93
N PHE A 331 10.04 -16.31 22.27
CA PHE A 331 10.59 -17.66 22.23
C PHE A 331 11.60 -17.95 23.38
N TRP A 332 11.69 -17.07 24.40
CA TRP A 332 12.59 -17.24 25.56
C TRP A 332 11.83 -17.15 26.89
#